data_f8a1da25c1443a4ca4e22f2b9344bdc6
#
_entry.id   f8a1da25c1443a4ca4e22f2b9344bdc6
#
_cell.length_a   1.000
_cell.length_b   1.000
_cell.length_c   1.000
_cell.angle_alpha   90.00
_cell.angle_beta   90.00
_cell.angle_gamma   90.00
#
_symmetry.space_group_name_H-M   'P 1'
#
loop_
_entity.id
_entity.type
_entity.pdbx_description
1 polymer ?
#
loop_
_entity_poly.entity_id
_entity_poly.type
_entity_poly.pdbx_seq_one_letter_code
_entity_poly.pdbx_strand_id
1 'polypeptide(L)'
;MQVTDGCTLVIDTSYGSTVGVVGHEPIVETDSRTHVEKLQVNIARAMDAAGLGPADIGCIVVGVGPAPFTGLRAGLVTAKALAFATGARLIGQNILDPQDAMLRAALRGDAVIADAAGFLADVSHTAQNGQADGRPEPEHHITLCVNDARRKQLYFSLNHEAGVTGSETDSCHWIAMDIDYPGHIVERVNAEVRRRAEIGGMRYIVDVVGHGAARYADAWQSLDALGSVVEGSILDAGAAGLAMFAEMALKHADDEAPVEPLYLRRPDAEVPSPLKHVLNHAGAQRAD
;
A
#
# COMPACT_ATOMS: atom_id res chain seq x y z
N MET A 1 -4.14 -24.84 9.12
CA MET A 1 -3.32 -24.16 8.11
C MET A 1 -2.96 -25.21 7.07
N GLN A 2 -3.69 -25.25 5.94
CA GLN A 2 -3.32 -26.13 4.84
C GLN A 2 -2.06 -25.52 4.21
N VAL A 3 -0.95 -26.26 4.29
CA VAL A 3 0.27 -25.96 3.54
C VAL A 3 -0.13 -26.13 2.07
N THR A 4 -0.21 -25.06 1.31
CA THR A 4 -0.30 -25.14 -0.14
C THR A 4 1.02 -25.72 -0.61
N ASP A 5 0.99 -26.92 -1.20
CA ASP A 5 2.16 -27.47 -1.88
C ASP A 5 2.51 -26.50 -3.03
N GLY A 6 3.62 -25.79 -2.92
CA GLY A 6 4.09 -24.87 -3.94
C GLY A 6 4.61 -23.53 -3.39
N CYS A 7 5.19 -22.72 -4.29
CA CYS A 7 5.71 -21.40 -3.95
C CYS A 7 4.60 -20.33 -3.86
N THR A 8 4.90 -19.24 -3.16
CA THR A 8 4.06 -18.04 -3.15
C THR A 8 4.66 -16.99 -4.08
N LEU A 9 3.91 -16.59 -5.10
CA LEU A 9 4.22 -15.50 -6.01
C LEU A 9 3.49 -14.23 -5.56
N VAL A 10 4.22 -13.12 -5.43
CA VAL A 10 3.65 -11.80 -5.14
C VAL A 10 3.64 -10.98 -6.42
N ILE A 11 2.53 -10.29 -6.69
CA ILE A 11 2.36 -9.37 -7.81
C ILE A 11 1.73 -8.09 -7.27
N ASP A 12 2.45 -6.97 -7.31
CA ASP A 12 1.88 -5.65 -6.98
C ASP A 12 2.12 -4.65 -8.12
N THR A 13 1.13 -3.80 -8.35
CA THR A 13 1.16 -2.74 -9.37
C THR A 13 0.66 -1.41 -8.84
N SER A 14 0.75 -1.22 -7.53
CA SER A 14 0.26 -0.02 -6.84
C SER A 14 1.16 1.18 -7.07
N TYR A 15 2.48 0.96 -7.20
CA TYR A 15 3.45 1.98 -7.54
C TYR A 15 4.55 1.37 -8.43
N GLY A 16 4.45 1.59 -9.76
CA GLY A 16 5.22 0.77 -10.70
C GLY A 16 4.73 -0.67 -10.70
N SER A 17 5.65 -1.64 -10.75
CA SER A 17 5.33 -3.05 -10.49
C SER A 17 6.43 -3.74 -9.71
N THR A 18 6.03 -4.53 -8.71
CA THR A 18 6.91 -5.41 -7.95
C THR A 18 6.42 -6.85 -8.10
N VAL A 19 7.30 -7.73 -8.52
CA VAL A 19 7.02 -9.14 -8.73
C VAL A 19 8.13 -9.97 -8.11
N GLY A 20 7.78 -10.98 -7.32
CA GLY A 20 8.78 -11.86 -6.72
C GLY A 20 8.19 -13.13 -6.14
N VAL A 21 9.03 -14.15 -6.03
CA VAL A 21 8.75 -15.37 -5.29
C VAL A 21 9.22 -15.18 -3.85
N VAL A 22 8.38 -15.50 -2.87
CA VAL A 22 8.75 -15.37 -1.45
C VAL A 22 10.01 -16.16 -1.15
N GLY A 23 10.96 -15.52 -0.48
CA GLY A 23 12.30 -16.06 -0.22
C GLY A 23 13.37 -15.68 -1.25
N HIS A 24 13.00 -14.96 -2.32
CA HIS A 24 13.88 -14.45 -3.36
C HIS A 24 13.76 -12.93 -3.51
N GLU A 25 14.79 -12.29 -4.07
CA GLU A 25 14.75 -10.86 -4.37
C GLU A 25 13.70 -10.55 -5.43
N PRO A 26 12.83 -9.55 -5.20
CA PRO A 26 11.82 -9.16 -6.16
C PRO A 26 12.43 -8.41 -7.36
N ILE A 27 11.70 -8.45 -8.47
CA ILE A 27 11.96 -7.60 -9.63
C ILE A 27 11.06 -6.37 -9.51
N VAL A 28 11.67 -5.20 -9.41
CA VAL A 28 10.98 -3.92 -9.29
C VAL A 28 11.13 -3.13 -10.60
N GLU A 29 10.02 -2.63 -11.13
CA GLU A 29 9.97 -1.76 -12.30
C GLU A 29 9.25 -0.45 -11.92
N THR A 30 10.01 0.61 -11.80
CA THR A 30 9.51 1.93 -11.36
C THR A 30 9.03 2.82 -12.49
N ASP A 31 9.38 2.51 -13.76
CA ASP A 31 8.91 3.30 -14.91
C ASP A 31 7.39 3.07 -15.12
N SER A 32 6.62 4.08 -14.77
CA SER A 32 5.16 4.07 -14.87
C SER A 32 4.61 3.95 -16.31
N ARG A 33 5.46 4.02 -17.33
CA ARG A 33 5.08 3.87 -18.75
C ARG A 33 5.23 2.44 -19.24
N THR A 34 6.15 1.67 -18.65
CA THR A 34 6.53 0.34 -19.14
C THR A 34 6.20 -0.79 -18.15
N HIS A 35 5.89 -0.48 -16.88
CA HIS A 35 5.69 -1.48 -15.84
C HIS A 35 4.57 -2.49 -16.17
N VAL A 36 3.50 -2.05 -16.82
CA VAL A 36 2.40 -2.93 -17.25
C VAL A 36 2.84 -3.86 -18.40
N GLU A 37 3.56 -3.32 -19.38
CA GLU A 37 4.04 -4.08 -20.54
C GLU A 37 5.08 -5.13 -20.14
N LYS A 38 5.92 -4.82 -19.14
CA LYS A 38 6.96 -5.71 -18.64
C LYS A 38 6.46 -6.73 -17.60
N LEU A 39 5.23 -6.59 -17.12
CA LEU A 39 4.73 -7.37 -15.99
C LEU A 39 4.87 -8.88 -16.22
N GLN A 40 4.42 -9.39 -17.35
CA GLN A 40 4.51 -10.82 -17.68
C GLN A 40 5.94 -11.30 -17.80
N VAL A 41 6.82 -10.49 -18.41
CA VAL A 41 8.25 -10.81 -18.55
C VAL A 41 8.90 -10.85 -17.16
N ASN A 42 8.56 -9.92 -16.28
CA ASN A 42 9.10 -9.88 -14.92
C ASN A 42 8.59 -11.05 -14.07
N ILE A 43 7.35 -11.50 -14.25
CA ILE A 43 6.84 -12.72 -13.63
C ILE A 43 7.68 -13.94 -14.06
N ALA A 44 7.87 -14.12 -15.37
CA ALA A 44 8.68 -15.24 -15.89
C ALA A 44 10.11 -15.19 -15.33
N ARG A 45 10.75 -14.02 -15.34
CA ARG A 45 12.11 -13.83 -14.81
C ARG A 45 12.21 -14.10 -13.30
N ALA A 46 11.20 -13.70 -12.50
CA ALA A 46 11.18 -13.98 -11.07
C ALA A 46 11.06 -15.48 -10.78
N MET A 47 10.23 -16.18 -11.55
CA MET A 47 10.09 -17.64 -11.47
C MET A 47 11.38 -18.35 -11.91
N ASP A 48 11.98 -17.95 -13.03
CA ASP A 48 13.24 -18.52 -13.53
C ASP A 48 14.39 -18.29 -12.53
N ALA A 49 14.48 -17.10 -11.92
CA ALA A 49 15.49 -16.79 -10.91
C ALA A 49 15.35 -17.65 -9.65
N ALA A 50 14.15 -18.09 -9.32
CA ALA A 50 13.86 -19.01 -8.24
C ALA A 50 14.07 -20.50 -8.65
N GLY A 51 14.33 -20.79 -9.92
CA GLY A 51 14.43 -22.14 -10.45
C GLY A 51 13.08 -22.88 -10.51
N LEU A 52 11.98 -22.13 -10.62
CA LEU A 52 10.61 -22.65 -10.55
C LEU A 52 9.86 -22.39 -11.86
N GLY A 53 8.86 -23.24 -12.13
CA GLY A 53 7.94 -23.10 -13.27
C GLY A 53 6.53 -22.73 -12.83
N PRO A 54 5.63 -22.45 -13.78
CA PRO A 54 4.23 -22.11 -13.47
C PRO A 54 3.49 -23.20 -12.67
N ALA A 55 3.85 -24.46 -12.82
CA ALA A 55 3.26 -25.57 -12.09
C ALA A 55 3.62 -25.60 -10.61
N ASP A 56 4.67 -24.89 -10.21
CA ASP A 56 5.14 -24.83 -8.83
C ASP A 56 4.44 -23.70 -8.01
N ILE A 57 3.57 -22.91 -8.65
CA ILE A 57 2.84 -21.82 -8.00
C ILE A 57 1.66 -22.40 -7.22
N GLY A 58 1.77 -22.42 -5.88
CA GLY A 58 0.68 -22.85 -4.99
C GLY A 58 -0.21 -21.68 -4.54
N CYS A 59 0.36 -20.49 -4.44
CA CYS A 59 -0.34 -19.28 -4.00
C CYS A 59 0.11 -18.05 -4.78
N ILE A 60 -0.83 -17.16 -5.09
CA ILE A 60 -0.56 -15.84 -5.65
C ILE A 60 -1.13 -14.80 -4.69
N VAL A 61 -0.27 -13.92 -4.18
CA VAL A 61 -0.68 -12.73 -3.44
C VAL A 61 -0.62 -11.54 -4.38
N VAL A 62 -1.76 -10.88 -4.56
CA VAL A 62 -1.85 -9.73 -5.47
C VAL A 62 -2.20 -8.46 -4.72
N GLY A 63 -1.50 -7.37 -5.03
CA GLY A 63 -1.83 -6.04 -4.55
C GLY A 63 -3.18 -5.59 -5.09
N VAL A 64 -4.14 -5.31 -4.19
CA VAL A 64 -5.47 -4.81 -4.55
C VAL A 64 -5.58 -3.29 -4.48
N GLY A 65 -4.46 -2.60 -4.26
CA GLY A 65 -4.39 -1.15 -4.12
C GLY A 65 -4.54 -0.69 -2.64
N PRO A 66 -4.92 0.57 -2.44
CA PRO A 66 -5.40 1.55 -3.43
C PRO A 66 -4.29 2.05 -4.36
N ALA A 67 -4.62 2.18 -5.64
CA ALA A 67 -3.67 2.52 -6.70
C ALA A 67 -4.34 3.17 -7.91
N PRO A 68 -3.55 3.80 -8.82
CA PRO A 68 -4.06 4.28 -10.09
C PRO A 68 -4.68 3.14 -10.93
N PHE A 69 -5.86 3.41 -11.48
CA PHE A 69 -6.76 2.46 -12.11
C PHE A 69 -6.13 1.50 -13.13
N THR A 70 -5.29 2.01 -14.06
CA THR A 70 -4.74 1.20 -15.16
C THR A 70 -3.76 0.15 -14.64
N GLY A 71 -2.80 0.54 -13.80
CA GLY A 71 -1.82 -0.36 -13.22
C GLY A 71 -2.48 -1.43 -12.36
N LEU A 72 -3.35 -1.00 -11.45
CA LEU A 72 -4.08 -1.90 -10.54
C LEU A 72 -4.84 -2.99 -11.30
N ARG A 73 -5.56 -2.63 -12.36
CA ARG A 73 -6.27 -3.60 -13.20
C ARG A 73 -5.34 -4.57 -13.90
N ALA A 74 -4.24 -4.08 -14.44
CA ALA A 74 -3.28 -4.93 -15.13
C ALA A 74 -2.71 -6.01 -14.20
N GLY A 75 -2.29 -5.65 -12.99
CA GLY A 75 -1.82 -6.58 -11.97
C GLY A 75 -2.87 -7.62 -11.62
N LEU A 76 -4.07 -7.15 -11.30
CA LEU A 76 -5.15 -8.01 -10.83
C LEU A 76 -5.63 -9.00 -11.91
N VAL A 77 -5.80 -8.53 -13.17
CA VAL A 77 -6.20 -9.40 -14.28
C VAL A 77 -5.11 -10.43 -14.56
N THR A 78 -3.83 -10.04 -14.53
CA THR A 78 -2.71 -10.97 -14.72
C THR A 78 -2.69 -12.04 -13.62
N ALA A 79 -2.85 -11.64 -12.37
CA ALA A 79 -2.89 -12.57 -11.23
C ALA A 79 -4.09 -13.53 -11.31
N LYS A 80 -5.28 -13.03 -11.62
CA LYS A 80 -6.49 -13.86 -11.82
C LYS A 80 -6.32 -14.86 -12.97
N ALA A 81 -5.76 -14.42 -14.10
CA ALA A 81 -5.51 -15.30 -15.24
C ALA A 81 -4.49 -16.40 -14.91
N LEU A 82 -3.41 -16.03 -14.21
CA LEU A 82 -2.38 -16.97 -13.80
C LEU A 82 -2.92 -17.98 -12.77
N ALA A 83 -3.67 -17.51 -11.76
CA ALA A 83 -4.32 -18.38 -10.77
C ALA A 83 -5.28 -19.38 -11.44
N PHE A 84 -6.08 -18.91 -12.40
CA PHE A 84 -6.97 -19.77 -13.16
C PHE A 84 -6.20 -20.84 -13.97
N ALA A 85 -5.08 -20.45 -14.60
CA ALA A 85 -4.29 -21.37 -15.44
C ALA A 85 -3.51 -22.39 -14.62
N THR A 86 -3.06 -22.05 -13.42
CA THR A 86 -2.22 -22.92 -12.55
C THR A 86 -3.02 -23.67 -11.50
N GLY A 87 -4.24 -23.22 -11.20
CA GLY A 87 -5.01 -23.70 -10.05
C GLY A 87 -4.51 -23.16 -8.72
N ALA A 88 -3.60 -22.18 -8.72
CA ALA A 88 -3.07 -21.57 -7.51
C ALA A 88 -4.15 -20.79 -6.74
N ARG A 89 -4.04 -20.79 -5.40
CA ARG A 89 -4.84 -19.94 -4.52
C ARG A 89 -4.53 -18.47 -4.80
N LEU A 90 -5.56 -17.63 -4.91
CA LEU A 90 -5.40 -16.19 -5.12
C LEU A 90 -5.86 -15.41 -3.89
N ILE A 91 -5.00 -14.53 -3.39
CA ILE A 91 -5.26 -13.71 -2.19
C ILE A 91 -4.96 -12.26 -2.51
N GLY A 92 -5.86 -11.35 -2.10
CA GLY A 92 -5.67 -9.90 -2.22
C GLY A 92 -5.03 -9.31 -0.97
N GLN A 93 -4.10 -8.36 -1.14
CA GLN A 93 -3.52 -7.56 -0.06
C GLN A 93 -3.55 -6.08 -0.43
N ASN A 94 -4.08 -5.23 0.44
CA ASN A 94 -3.93 -3.79 0.26
C ASN A 94 -2.47 -3.35 0.51
N ILE A 95 -2.11 -2.17 -0.01
CA ILE A 95 -0.72 -1.69 0.10
C ILE A 95 -0.47 -0.84 1.34
N LEU A 96 -1.52 -0.30 2.00
CA LEU A 96 -1.34 0.64 3.11
C LEU A 96 -1.09 -0.06 4.44
N ASP A 97 -1.85 -1.11 4.78
CA ASP A 97 -1.68 -1.82 6.04
C ASP A 97 -0.30 -2.45 6.21
N PRO A 98 0.31 -3.06 5.17
CA PRO A 98 1.67 -3.56 5.30
C PRO A 98 2.73 -2.49 5.55
N GLN A 99 2.51 -1.24 5.14
CA GLN A 99 3.41 -0.13 5.46
C GLN A 99 3.39 0.20 6.96
N ASP A 100 2.20 0.18 7.59
CA ASP A 100 2.08 0.32 9.05
C ASP A 100 2.81 -0.81 9.78
N ALA A 101 2.60 -2.05 9.34
CA ALA A 101 3.25 -3.21 9.93
C ALA A 101 4.78 -3.15 9.82
N MET A 102 5.31 -2.71 8.67
CA MET A 102 6.73 -2.51 8.43
C MET A 102 7.31 -1.45 9.38
N LEU A 103 6.68 -0.27 9.46
CA LEU A 103 7.14 0.81 10.33
C LEU A 103 7.15 0.37 11.80
N ARG A 104 6.09 -0.31 12.26
CA ARG A 104 6.02 -0.84 13.62
C ARG A 104 7.08 -1.90 13.90
N ALA A 105 7.39 -2.76 12.93
CA ALA A 105 8.47 -3.73 13.07
C ALA A 105 9.81 -3.01 13.26
N ALA A 106 10.08 -1.97 12.50
CA ALA A 106 11.29 -1.15 12.64
C ALA A 106 11.34 -0.44 14.01
N LEU A 107 10.24 0.17 14.44
CA LEU A 107 10.14 0.84 15.76
C LEU A 107 10.36 -0.13 16.93
N ARG A 108 9.96 -1.40 16.78
CA ARG A 108 10.23 -2.47 17.76
C ARG A 108 11.65 -3.05 17.68
N GLY A 109 12.46 -2.57 16.73
CA GLY A 109 13.84 -3.01 16.55
C GLY A 109 13.97 -4.37 15.84
N ASP A 110 13.04 -4.72 14.94
CA ASP A 110 13.17 -5.89 14.09
C ASP A 110 14.36 -5.71 13.14
N ALA A 111 15.43 -6.47 13.39
CA ALA A 111 16.68 -6.33 12.66
C ALA A 111 16.54 -6.72 11.17
N VAL A 112 15.70 -7.68 10.84
CA VAL A 112 15.50 -8.13 9.45
C VAL A 112 14.86 -7.03 8.61
N ILE A 113 13.84 -6.38 9.16
CA ILE A 113 13.17 -5.25 8.49
C ILE A 113 14.06 -4.01 8.48
N ALA A 114 14.75 -3.71 9.58
CA ALA A 114 15.65 -2.55 9.66
C ALA A 114 16.82 -2.65 8.66
N ASP A 115 17.41 -3.83 8.51
CA ASP A 115 18.50 -4.08 7.55
C ASP A 115 18.02 -4.06 6.10
N ALA A 116 16.87 -4.68 5.82
CA ALA A 116 16.29 -4.74 4.49
C ALA A 116 15.72 -3.39 4.01
N ALA A 117 15.12 -2.64 4.93
CA ALA A 117 14.54 -1.33 4.67
C ALA A 117 15.49 -0.22 5.13
N GLY A 118 16.62 -0.07 4.47
CA GLY A 118 17.62 0.95 4.78
C GLY A 118 17.07 2.39 4.85
N PHE A 119 15.95 2.64 4.18
CA PHE A 119 15.20 3.91 4.26
C PHE A 119 14.51 4.13 5.62
N LEU A 120 14.45 3.11 6.50
CA LEU A 120 13.94 3.21 7.89
C LEU A 120 15.03 3.45 8.94
N ALA A 121 16.28 3.57 8.54
CA ALA A 121 17.40 3.68 9.49
C ALA A 121 17.26 4.86 10.47
N ASP A 122 16.74 5.99 10.01
CA ASP A 122 16.55 7.18 10.84
C ASP A 122 15.41 7.02 11.86
N VAL A 123 14.40 6.19 11.55
CA VAL A 123 13.24 5.94 12.42
C VAL A 123 13.66 5.18 13.68
N SER A 124 14.49 4.14 13.54
CA SER A 124 14.96 3.32 14.64
C SER A 124 15.85 4.11 15.61
N HIS A 125 16.59 5.12 15.14
CA HIS A 125 17.40 5.98 15.98
C HIS A 125 16.58 6.98 16.81
N THR A 126 15.45 7.46 16.27
CA THR A 126 14.57 8.41 16.97
C THR A 126 13.88 7.73 18.16
N ALA A 127 13.42 6.49 17.98
CA ALA A 127 12.79 5.71 19.05
C ALA A 127 13.75 5.36 20.21
N GLN A 128 15.05 5.21 19.93
CA GLN A 128 16.07 4.89 20.94
C GLN A 128 16.57 6.12 21.73
N ASN A 129 16.50 7.31 21.16
CA ASN A 129 17.00 8.55 21.76
C ASN A 129 15.99 9.25 22.70
N GLY A 130 14.75 8.79 22.77
CA GLY A 130 13.72 9.32 23.68
C GLY A 130 13.92 8.98 25.16
N GLN A 131 15.03 8.34 25.57
CA GLN A 131 15.34 7.90 26.93
C GLN A 131 16.31 8.84 27.70
N ALA A 132 16.29 10.13 27.46
CA ALA A 132 17.09 11.06 28.22
C ALA A 132 16.24 11.82 29.25
N ASP A 133 16.41 11.45 30.51
CA ASP A 133 16.14 12.16 31.74
C ASP A 133 14.81 12.91 31.95
N GLY A 134 13.94 12.32 32.76
CA GLY A 134 12.76 12.92 33.37
C GLY A 134 11.49 12.42 32.70
N ARG A 135 10.95 11.28 33.17
CA ARG A 135 9.73 10.57 32.74
C ARG A 135 8.85 11.38 31.77
N PRO A 136 9.07 11.34 30.47
CA PRO A 136 8.04 11.73 29.54
C PRO A 136 6.94 10.67 29.62
N GLU A 137 5.70 11.09 29.58
CA GLU A 137 4.60 10.17 29.33
C GLU A 137 4.90 9.38 28.06
N PRO A 138 4.58 8.09 28.01
CA PRO A 138 4.90 7.28 26.84
C PRO A 138 4.25 7.89 25.59
N GLU A 139 5.06 8.18 24.59
CA GLU A 139 4.60 8.66 23.30
C GLU A 139 4.12 7.47 22.48
N HIS A 140 2.91 7.58 21.94
CA HIS A 140 2.30 6.53 21.12
C HIS A 140 2.47 6.87 19.64
N HIS A 141 3.24 6.06 18.94
CA HIS A 141 3.42 6.20 17.50
C HIS A 141 2.18 5.71 16.76
N ILE A 142 1.67 6.53 15.85
CA ILE A 142 0.59 6.20 14.91
C ILE A 142 1.08 6.45 13.50
N THR A 143 0.62 5.67 12.55
CA THR A 143 1.16 5.66 11.20
C THR A 143 0.18 6.28 10.20
N LEU A 144 0.59 7.36 9.56
CA LEU A 144 -0.05 7.88 8.36
C LEU A 144 0.56 7.18 7.14
N CYS A 145 -0.11 6.13 6.69
CA CYS A 145 0.28 5.41 5.47
C CYS A 145 -0.19 6.19 4.24
N VAL A 146 0.71 6.39 3.26
CA VAL A 146 0.39 7.11 2.03
C VAL A 146 0.83 6.34 0.78
N ASN A 147 0.14 6.57 -0.35
CA ASN A 147 0.57 6.13 -1.68
C ASN A 147 0.16 7.16 -2.74
N ASP A 148 1.04 7.44 -3.71
CA ASP A 148 0.82 8.46 -4.74
C ASP A 148 -0.42 8.13 -5.60
N ALA A 149 -1.46 8.93 -5.47
CA ALA A 149 -2.69 8.79 -6.23
C ALA A 149 -2.67 9.57 -7.54
N ARG A 150 -1.55 10.20 -7.92
CA ARG A 150 -1.43 11.14 -9.03
C ARG A 150 -2.26 12.42 -8.79
N ARG A 151 -2.16 13.41 -9.70
CA ARG A 151 -2.93 14.67 -9.64
C ARG A 151 -2.81 15.41 -8.30
N LYS A 152 -1.65 15.34 -7.66
CA LYS A 152 -1.35 15.97 -6.34
C LYS A 152 -2.21 15.44 -5.19
N GLN A 153 -2.80 14.27 -5.33
CA GLN A 153 -3.54 13.55 -4.28
C GLN A 153 -2.74 12.34 -3.79
N LEU A 154 -3.06 11.90 -2.60
CA LEU A 154 -2.55 10.68 -2.00
C LEU A 154 -3.72 9.77 -1.60
N TYR A 155 -3.57 8.47 -1.81
CA TYR A 155 -4.29 7.49 -1.03
C TYR A 155 -3.68 7.47 0.35
N PHE A 156 -4.50 7.34 1.40
CA PHE A 156 -4.00 7.35 2.76
C PHE A 156 -4.89 6.59 3.72
N SER A 157 -4.32 6.20 4.85
CA SER A 157 -5.02 5.73 6.05
C SER A 157 -4.24 6.20 7.29
N LEU A 158 -4.92 6.38 8.42
CA LEU A 158 -4.28 6.64 9.70
C LEU A 158 -4.46 5.43 10.59
N ASN A 159 -3.36 4.75 10.90
CA ASN A 159 -3.34 3.47 11.59
C ASN A 159 -2.81 3.63 13.01
N HIS A 160 -3.34 2.83 13.94
CA HIS A 160 -2.87 2.74 15.31
C HIS A 160 -2.61 1.28 15.70
N GLU A 161 -1.87 1.05 16.76
CA GLU A 161 -1.64 -0.30 17.27
C GLU A 161 -2.93 -0.88 17.88
N ALA A 162 -3.29 -2.09 17.47
CA ALA A 162 -4.43 -2.79 18.05
C ALA A 162 -4.18 -3.04 19.54
N GLY A 163 -5.18 -2.73 20.38
CA GLY A 163 -5.09 -2.93 21.83
C GLY A 163 -4.76 -1.68 22.65
N VAL A 164 -4.32 -0.57 22.04
CA VAL A 164 -4.08 0.70 22.74
C VAL A 164 -5.39 1.28 23.30
N THR A 165 -6.52 1.02 22.67
CA THR A 165 -7.85 1.51 23.07
C THR A 165 -8.66 0.52 23.91
N GLY A 166 -8.14 -0.69 24.17
CA GLY A 166 -8.77 -1.69 25.06
C GLY A 166 -10.01 -2.40 24.49
N SER A 167 -10.33 -2.21 23.22
CA SER A 167 -11.43 -2.91 22.53
C SER A 167 -10.90 -3.89 21.48
N GLU A 168 -11.21 -5.17 21.63
CA GLU A 168 -10.87 -6.22 20.64
C GLU A 168 -11.59 -6.05 19.29
N THR A 169 -12.59 -5.14 19.23
CA THR A 169 -13.40 -4.88 18.03
C THR A 169 -12.99 -3.59 17.31
N ASP A 170 -11.99 -2.86 17.81
CA ASP A 170 -11.56 -1.61 17.20
C ASP A 170 -10.70 -1.90 15.95
N SER A 171 -11.14 -1.39 14.80
CA SER A 171 -10.34 -1.48 13.58
C SER A 171 -8.99 -0.79 13.81
N CYS A 172 -7.92 -1.30 13.26
CA CYS A 172 -6.59 -0.68 13.34
C CYS A 172 -6.52 0.71 12.67
N HIS A 173 -7.62 1.16 12.06
CA HIS A 173 -7.70 2.45 11.37
C HIS A 173 -8.47 3.49 12.19
N TRP A 174 -7.82 4.59 12.54
CA TRP A 174 -8.50 5.79 13.03
C TRP A 174 -9.14 6.58 11.89
N ILE A 175 -8.45 6.60 10.73
CA ILE A 175 -9.03 7.09 9.48
C ILE A 175 -8.93 5.93 8.49
N ALA A 176 -10.07 5.47 8.01
CA ALA A 176 -10.15 4.43 6.98
C ALA A 176 -9.48 4.90 5.68
N MET A 177 -9.12 3.93 4.83
CA MET A 177 -8.50 4.22 3.54
C MET A 177 -9.34 5.17 2.70
N ASP A 178 -8.71 6.24 2.24
CA ASP A 178 -9.36 7.31 1.47
C ASP A 178 -8.36 7.96 0.51
N ILE A 179 -8.83 8.95 -0.25
CA ILE A 179 -8.03 9.75 -1.18
C ILE A 179 -8.29 11.23 -0.95
N ASP A 180 -7.21 12.03 -0.77
CA ASP A 180 -7.35 13.47 -0.60
C ASP A 180 -6.07 14.23 -1.00
N TYR A 181 -6.12 15.55 -0.94
CA TYR A 181 -4.96 16.43 -1.07
C TYR A 181 -4.16 16.48 0.24
N PRO A 182 -2.83 16.59 0.19
CA PRO A 182 -1.98 16.56 1.39
C PRO A 182 -2.39 17.53 2.50
N GLY A 183 -2.78 18.76 2.15
CA GLY A 183 -3.26 19.75 3.13
C GLY A 183 -4.54 19.31 3.86
N HIS A 184 -5.50 18.74 3.15
CA HIS A 184 -6.74 18.21 3.75
C HIS A 184 -6.46 16.96 4.59
N ILE A 185 -5.51 16.12 4.17
CA ILE A 185 -5.07 14.96 4.97
C ILE A 185 -4.54 15.44 6.31
N VAL A 186 -3.68 16.45 6.32
CA VAL A 186 -3.13 17.05 7.56
C VAL A 186 -4.24 17.57 8.47
N GLU A 187 -5.21 18.32 7.94
CA GLU A 187 -6.35 18.83 8.72
C GLU A 187 -7.14 17.67 9.37
N ARG A 188 -7.44 16.61 8.61
CA ARG A 188 -8.17 15.44 9.08
C ARG A 188 -7.40 14.67 10.15
N VAL A 189 -6.09 14.48 9.94
CA VAL A 189 -5.20 13.79 10.88
C VAL A 189 -5.12 14.57 12.18
N ASN A 190 -4.83 15.89 12.14
CA ASN A 190 -4.77 16.72 13.32
C ASN A 190 -6.07 16.70 14.13
N ALA A 191 -7.22 16.79 13.44
CA ALA A 191 -8.53 16.73 14.10
C ALA A 191 -8.75 15.38 14.82
N GLU A 192 -8.42 14.27 14.18
CA GLU A 192 -8.58 12.94 14.79
C GLU A 192 -7.60 12.71 15.94
N VAL A 193 -6.35 13.11 15.79
CA VAL A 193 -5.33 13.00 16.85
C VAL A 193 -5.73 13.79 18.08
N ARG A 194 -6.17 15.04 17.92
CA ARG A 194 -6.64 15.87 19.05
C ARG A 194 -7.84 15.21 19.73
N ARG A 195 -8.80 14.73 18.99
CA ARG A 195 -9.97 14.03 19.51
C ARG A 195 -9.59 12.79 20.34
N ARG A 196 -8.63 11.98 19.85
CA ARG A 196 -8.14 10.80 20.55
C ARG A 196 -7.32 11.16 21.80
N ALA A 197 -6.50 12.20 21.73
CA ALA A 197 -5.72 12.69 22.85
C ALA A 197 -6.64 13.19 24.01
N GLU A 198 -7.70 13.94 23.68
CA GLU A 198 -8.69 14.39 24.67
C GLU A 198 -9.41 13.25 25.36
N ILE A 199 -9.76 12.18 24.64
CA ILE A 199 -10.48 11.01 25.18
C ILE A 199 -9.55 10.13 26.04
N GLY A 200 -8.32 9.88 25.53
CA GLY A 200 -7.40 8.90 26.11
C GLY A 200 -6.37 9.50 27.07
N GLY A 201 -6.18 10.81 27.09
CA GLY A 201 -5.12 11.47 27.87
C GLY A 201 -3.71 11.11 27.41
N MET A 202 -3.56 10.62 26.19
CA MET A 202 -2.29 10.12 25.63
C MET A 202 -1.70 11.12 24.64
N ARG A 203 -0.37 11.12 24.53
CA ARG A 203 0.35 11.86 23.49
C ARG A 203 0.64 10.95 22.30
N TYR A 204 0.37 11.45 21.11
CA TYR A 204 0.60 10.71 19.88
C TYR A 204 1.64 11.40 19.02
N ILE A 205 2.46 10.59 18.32
CA ILE A 205 3.38 11.02 17.28
C ILE A 205 2.91 10.42 15.97
N VAL A 206 2.83 11.22 14.91
CA VAL A 206 2.39 10.82 13.59
C VAL A 206 3.60 10.58 12.71
N ASP A 207 3.89 9.32 12.41
CA ASP A 207 4.90 8.96 11.43
C ASP A 207 4.25 8.80 10.05
N VAL A 208 4.85 9.38 9.02
CA VAL A 208 4.35 9.33 7.64
C VAL A 208 5.19 8.34 6.85
N VAL A 209 4.56 7.34 6.22
CA VAL A 209 5.29 6.31 5.46
C VAL A 209 4.59 5.99 4.14
N GLY A 210 5.38 5.85 3.06
CA GLY A 210 4.91 5.39 1.78
C GLY A 210 5.33 6.26 0.60
N HIS A 211 5.01 5.82 -0.61
CA HIS A 211 5.34 6.55 -1.83
C HIS A 211 4.60 7.87 -1.92
N GLY A 212 5.36 8.94 -2.04
CA GLY A 212 4.89 10.32 -2.06
C GLY A 212 5.06 11.03 -0.72
N ALA A 213 5.52 10.36 0.34
CA ALA A 213 5.77 10.99 1.64
C ALA A 213 6.80 12.13 1.52
N ALA A 214 7.96 11.87 0.94
CA ALA A 214 9.00 12.90 0.75
C ALA A 214 8.56 14.01 -0.22
N ARG A 215 7.77 13.67 -1.24
CA ARG A 215 7.28 14.65 -2.22
C ARG A 215 6.44 15.75 -1.60
N TYR A 216 5.74 15.47 -0.53
CA TYR A 216 4.85 16.39 0.15
C TYR A 216 5.34 16.73 1.56
N ALA A 217 6.64 16.60 1.83
CA ALA A 217 7.26 16.86 3.13
C ALA A 217 6.87 18.22 3.73
N ASP A 218 6.74 19.26 2.90
CA ASP A 218 6.33 20.59 3.35
C ASP A 218 4.90 20.59 3.97
N ALA A 219 3.99 19.78 3.43
CA ALA A 219 2.64 19.67 3.97
C ALA A 219 2.66 19.03 5.38
N TRP A 220 3.50 18.02 5.57
CA TRP A 220 3.60 17.31 6.85
C TRP A 220 4.12 18.17 7.98
N GLN A 221 4.85 19.27 7.70
CA GLN A 221 5.29 20.23 8.73
C GLN A 221 4.11 20.89 9.48
N SER A 222 2.90 20.80 8.93
CA SER A 222 1.68 21.31 9.56
C SER A 222 0.95 20.25 10.40
N LEU A 223 1.50 19.05 10.56
CA LEU A 223 1.04 18.08 11.55
C LEU A 223 1.41 18.57 12.96
N ASP A 224 0.47 18.51 13.89
CA ASP A 224 0.65 18.99 15.26
C ASP A 224 1.76 18.21 16.01
N ALA A 225 1.96 16.96 15.66
CA ALA A 225 2.92 16.06 16.30
C ALA A 225 3.60 15.18 15.23
N LEU A 226 4.32 15.82 14.31
CA LEU A 226 5.06 15.13 13.25
C LEU A 226 6.23 14.34 13.86
N GLY A 227 6.29 13.05 13.56
CA GLY A 227 7.41 12.16 13.77
C GLY A 227 8.30 12.04 12.54
N SER A 228 8.56 10.83 12.12
CA SER A 228 9.38 10.53 10.94
C SER A 228 8.59 10.67 9.64
N VAL A 229 9.28 11.06 8.55
CA VAL A 229 8.75 11.04 7.19
C VAL A 229 9.60 10.08 6.36
N VAL A 230 9.00 8.98 5.94
CA VAL A 230 9.68 7.86 5.29
C VAL A 230 9.15 7.70 3.87
N GLU A 231 10.01 7.93 2.87
CA GLU A 231 9.72 7.60 1.48
C GLU A 231 10.05 6.14 1.23
N GLY A 232 9.07 5.36 0.79
CA GLY A 232 9.21 3.93 0.49
C GLY A 232 8.07 3.11 1.07
N SER A 233 7.88 1.94 0.52
CA SER A 233 6.85 0.97 0.92
C SER A 233 7.48 -0.34 1.37
N ILE A 234 6.67 -1.23 1.93
CA ILE A 234 7.12 -2.56 2.34
C ILE A 234 7.77 -3.33 1.17
N LEU A 235 7.29 -3.14 -0.06
CA LEU A 235 7.81 -3.84 -1.23
C LEU A 235 9.14 -3.29 -1.74
N ASP A 236 9.60 -2.14 -1.23
CA ASP A 236 10.94 -1.62 -1.47
C ASP A 236 11.99 -2.23 -0.50
N ALA A 237 11.55 -2.97 0.51
CA ALA A 237 12.41 -3.69 1.43
C ALA A 237 12.84 -5.08 0.91
N GLY A 238 12.92 -5.27 -0.40
CA GLY A 238 13.43 -6.49 -1.03
C GLY A 238 12.71 -7.76 -0.61
N ALA A 239 13.45 -8.85 -0.47
CA ALA A 239 12.91 -10.16 -0.13
C ALA A 239 12.19 -10.20 1.23
N ALA A 240 12.68 -9.43 2.22
CA ALA A 240 12.06 -9.37 3.55
C ALA A 240 10.70 -8.66 3.50
N GLY A 241 10.61 -7.54 2.80
CA GLY A 241 9.35 -6.84 2.59
C GLY A 241 8.33 -7.65 1.80
N LEU A 242 8.79 -8.36 0.77
CA LEU A 242 7.96 -9.27 -0.01
C LEU A 242 7.37 -10.40 0.85
N ALA A 243 8.20 -10.99 1.73
CA ALA A 243 7.77 -12.05 2.64
C ALA A 243 6.73 -11.53 3.65
N MET A 244 6.97 -10.36 4.25
CA MET A 244 6.05 -9.74 5.20
C MET A 244 4.70 -9.37 4.54
N PHE A 245 4.72 -8.86 3.33
CA PHE A 245 3.52 -8.56 2.55
C PHE A 245 2.68 -9.82 2.30
N ALA A 246 3.33 -10.92 1.90
CA ALA A 246 2.69 -12.20 1.66
C ALA A 246 2.16 -12.83 2.96
N GLU A 247 2.91 -12.78 4.06
CA GLU A 247 2.49 -13.31 5.36
C GLU A 247 1.24 -12.60 5.87
N MET A 248 1.18 -11.28 5.76
CA MET A 248 -0.01 -10.51 6.14
C MET A 248 -1.23 -10.91 5.32
N ALA A 249 -1.07 -11.07 4.01
CA ALA A 249 -2.15 -11.53 3.14
C ALA A 249 -2.67 -12.92 3.57
N LEU A 250 -1.75 -13.85 3.81
CA LEU A 250 -2.09 -15.22 4.22
C LEU A 250 -2.78 -15.27 5.60
N LYS A 251 -2.37 -14.42 6.53
CA LYS A 251 -2.93 -14.35 7.89
C LYS A 251 -4.38 -13.83 7.90
N HIS A 252 -4.71 -12.91 6.99
CA HIS A 252 -6.03 -12.29 6.93
C HIS A 252 -6.87 -12.78 5.75
N ALA A 253 -6.42 -13.85 5.07
CA ALA A 253 -7.10 -14.39 3.91
C ALA A 253 -8.49 -14.93 4.27
N ASP A 254 -9.47 -14.48 3.50
CA ASP A 254 -10.81 -15.04 3.43
C ASP A 254 -10.98 -15.69 2.06
N ASP A 255 -11.03 -17.02 2.04
CA ASP A 255 -11.10 -17.80 0.80
C ASP A 255 -12.47 -17.66 0.09
N GLU A 256 -13.49 -17.18 0.79
CA GLU A 256 -14.81 -16.94 0.22
C GLU A 256 -14.96 -15.52 -0.35
N ALA A 257 -14.10 -14.59 0.08
CA ALA A 257 -14.14 -13.21 -0.40
C ALA A 257 -13.54 -13.08 -1.80
N PRO A 258 -14.24 -12.43 -2.74
CA PRO A 258 -13.68 -12.17 -4.07
C PRO A 258 -12.50 -11.21 -3.98
N VAL A 259 -11.41 -11.51 -4.69
CA VAL A 259 -10.27 -10.60 -4.82
C VAL A 259 -10.64 -9.47 -5.78
N GLU A 260 -10.95 -8.30 -5.26
CA GLU A 260 -11.43 -7.14 -6.01
C GLU A 260 -10.54 -5.90 -5.78
N PRO A 261 -10.42 -5.00 -6.79
CA PRO A 261 -9.60 -3.81 -6.65
C PRO A 261 -10.23 -2.77 -5.71
N LEU A 262 -9.42 -2.14 -4.87
CA LEU A 262 -9.83 -1.03 -4.00
C LEU A 262 -9.85 0.28 -4.80
N TYR A 263 -10.99 0.59 -5.40
CA TYR A 263 -11.20 1.82 -6.15
C TYR A 263 -11.66 2.96 -5.23
N LEU A 264 -10.72 3.73 -4.69
CA LEU A 264 -11.03 4.91 -3.87
C LEU A 264 -11.29 6.15 -4.72
N ARG A 265 -10.68 6.24 -5.92
CA ARG A 265 -10.96 7.33 -6.85
C ARG A 265 -12.20 7.00 -7.68
N ARG A 266 -13.17 7.91 -7.65
CA ARG A 266 -14.31 7.82 -8.60
C ARG A 266 -13.82 7.97 -10.03
N PRO A 267 -14.45 7.28 -11.01
CA PRO A 267 -14.15 7.50 -12.41
C PRO A 267 -14.36 8.98 -12.78
N ASP A 268 -13.40 9.57 -13.51
CA ASP A 268 -13.49 10.94 -14.02
C ASP A 268 -14.48 11.10 -15.21
N ALA A 269 -15.23 10.03 -15.53
CA ALA A 269 -16.20 10.07 -16.61
C ALA A 269 -17.39 10.96 -16.21
N GLU A 270 -17.38 12.20 -16.69
CA GLU A 270 -18.58 13.00 -16.71
C GLU A 270 -19.58 12.41 -17.70
N VAL A 271 -20.85 12.31 -17.30
CA VAL A 271 -21.93 11.98 -18.23
C VAL A 271 -21.93 13.07 -19.30
N PRO A 272 -21.72 12.74 -20.59
CA PRO A 272 -21.70 13.76 -21.63
C PRO A 272 -22.99 14.57 -21.56
N SER A 273 -22.87 15.90 -21.57
CA SER A 273 -24.04 16.77 -21.69
C SER A 273 -24.88 16.29 -22.89
N PRO A 274 -26.23 16.23 -22.77
CA PRO A 274 -27.11 15.77 -23.85
C PRO A 274 -26.93 16.53 -25.19
N LEU A 275 -26.25 17.70 -25.15
CA LEU A 275 -25.94 18.51 -26.32
C LEU A 275 -24.62 18.15 -27.02
N LYS A 276 -23.81 17.26 -26.50
CA LYS A 276 -22.63 16.71 -27.19
C LYS A 276 -22.94 15.42 -27.94
N HIS A 277 -23.98 15.41 -28.77
CA HIS A 277 -24.12 14.40 -29.81
C HIS A 277 -23.06 14.62 -30.88
N VAL A 278 -22.03 13.80 -30.91
CA VAL A 278 -20.94 13.79 -31.91
C VAL A 278 -21.45 13.33 -33.31
N LEU A 279 -22.73 13.12 -33.47
CA LEU A 279 -23.36 12.61 -34.71
C LEU A 279 -24.42 13.57 -35.27
N ASN A 280 -24.23 14.86 -35.18
CA ASN A 280 -24.94 15.75 -36.10
C ASN A 280 -24.19 15.80 -37.44
N HIS A 281 -24.30 14.75 -38.23
CA HIS A 281 -24.09 14.80 -39.67
C HIS A 281 -25.31 15.52 -40.34
N ALA A 282 -25.56 16.74 -39.95
CA ALA A 282 -26.37 17.63 -40.76
C ALA A 282 -25.46 18.24 -41.83
N GLY A 283 -25.39 17.63 -43.00
CA GLY A 283 -24.53 18.12 -44.07
C GLY A 283 -24.42 17.24 -45.30
N ALA A 284 -25.44 16.43 -45.62
CA ALA A 284 -25.53 15.81 -46.95
C ALA A 284 -26.86 16.26 -47.59
N GLN A 285 -26.97 17.54 -47.90
CA GLN A 285 -27.92 17.95 -48.93
C GLN A 285 -27.24 17.68 -50.27
N ARG A 286 -27.76 16.66 -50.98
CA ARG A 286 -27.51 16.47 -52.43
C ARG A 286 -28.14 17.66 -53.14
N ALA A 287 -27.33 18.35 -53.93
CA ALA A 287 -27.82 19.22 -54.99
C ALA A 287 -28.23 18.34 -56.17
N ASP A 288 -29.45 18.49 -56.60
CA ASP A 288 -29.95 18.05 -57.93
C ASP A 288 -29.38 18.97 -59.00
#